data_b6fdf44042a37e212c68fb9f60909818
#
_entry.id   b6fdf44042a37e212c68fb9f60909818
#
_cell.length_a   1.000
_cell.length_b   1.000
_cell.length_c   1.000
_cell.angle_alpha   90.00
_cell.angle_beta   90.00
_cell.angle_gamma   90.00
#
_symmetry.space_group_name_H-M   'P 1'
#
loop_
_entity.id
_entity.type
_entity.pdbx_description
1 polymer ?
#
loop_
_entity_poly.entity_id
_entity_poly.type
_entity_poly.pdbx_seq_one_letter_code
_entity_poly.pdbx_strand_id
1 'polypeptide(L)'
;MKRKEIALFMIVGTGINSDSNESGYKLLAQKLYSTINKIYPNYVVFFASDKSKHTIKYIEELFERDHDEFIEGEDYQIANIEAIDDFNACFEVFESKIWEMDYQSGDKKYEIIMDYTSGTKTMSAAMACCGMFYSKDLISVGGDRATGEVSAGTEIINYQNLYKIYDKFALMRIRNYFNAHRFMSCVDILGYIVDSSIHKDSLMHLCKAYYAWDNMEFEHAFNHLKEVDTNLFELSQLRGDLKKNIKALGTIVNARSLNLKNCYILASIINNSIRKADEYKYDDAIARLYRSFELIAQIKLSNYNIKSSDIDVSVLLENNVSKDFIDTLEKTLEDGKIRIGLTMDFLLLNELGDDLRKYYVENENKIKNMTQKRNNSILAHGLDSQSRDDFDDFLEVVLDLARKLDKDMNKFLKETEFAKFDIVLKMNQ
;
A
#
# COMPACT_ATOMS: atom_id res chain seq x y z
N MET A 1 -6.66 -10.58 32.86
CA MET A 1 -5.44 -10.59 32.04
C MET A 1 -4.25 -10.73 32.98
N LYS A 2 -3.39 -11.74 32.82
CA LYS A 2 -2.12 -11.78 33.58
C LYS A 2 -1.29 -10.56 33.15
N ARG A 3 -0.72 -9.84 34.11
CA ARG A 3 0.18 -8.71 33.85
C ARG A 3 1.39 -9.30 33.10
N LYS A 4 1.79 -8.73 31.98
CA LYS A 4 3.00 -9.16 31.27
C LYS A 4 4.20 -8.85 32.17
N GLU A 5 5.19 -9.74 32.18
CA GLU A 5 6.47 -9.46 32.85
C GLU A 5 7.24 -8.41 32.04
N ILE A 6 7.98 -7.54 32.71
CA ILE A 6 8.74 -6.44 32.08
C ILE A 6 10.20 -6.85 32.00
N ALA A 7 10.79 -6.75 30.81
CA ALA A 7 12.24 -6.80 30.61
C ALA A 7 12.76 -5.39 30.28
N LEU A 8 13.70 -4.90 31.09
CA LEU A 8 14.31 -3.59 30.91
C LEU A 8 15.69 -3.74 30.25
N PHE A 9 15.80 -3.21 29.02
CA PHE A 9 17.05 -3.14 28.27
C PHE A 9 17.72 -1.80 28.55
N MET A 10 18.95 -1.83 29.10
CA MET A 10 19.66 -0.62 29.51
C MET A 10 21.07 -0.57 28.92
N ILE A 11 21.39 0.53 28.25
CA ILE A 11 22.79 0.80 27.88
C ILE A 11 23.54 1.28 29.13
N VAL A 12 24.72 0.70 29.37
CA VAL A 12 25.58 1.06 30.49
C VAL A 12 26.83 1.78 29.98
N GLY A 13 26.98 3.04 30.37
CA GLY A 13 28.18 3.83 30.11
C GLY A 13 29.19 3.77 31.24
N THR A 14 30.18 4.65 31.15
CA THR A 14 31.27 4.79 32.18
C THR A 14 31.08 6.02 33.05
N GLY A 15 30.08 6.86 32.77
CA GLY A 15 29.92 8.18 33.40
C GLY A 15 30.83 9.26 32.80
N ILE A 16 30.56 10.54 33.11
CA ILE A 16 31.42 11.66 32.72
C ILE A 16 32.61 11.71 33.68
N ASN A 17 33.83 11.96 33.18
CA ASN A 17 35.11 11.93 33.88
C ASN A 17 35.69 10.54 34.20
N SER A 18 35.45 9.57 33.33
CA SER A 18 35.89 8.17 33.48
C SER A 18 37.42 7.96 33.33
N ASP A 19 38.23 8.98 33.13
CA ASP A 19 39.67 8.81 32.87
C ASP A 19 40.48 8.29 34.07
N SER A 20 39.80 7.90 35.12
CA SER A 20 40.38 7.16 36.28
C SER A 20 39.48 7.13 37.51
N ASN A 21 38.27 7.63 37.47
CA ASN A 21 37.56 7.91 38.70
C ASN A 21 36.35 6.98 38.91
N GLU A 22 36.54 6.08 39.85
CA GLU A 22 35.54 5.33 40.61
C GLU A 22 34.25 6.15 40.89
N SER A 23 34.38 7.47 41.07
CA SER A 23 33.26 8.40 41.26
C SER A 23 32.31 8.49 40.08
N GLY A 24 32.80 8.41 38.85
CA GLY A 24 31.95 8.45 37.63
C GLY A 24 31.08 7.21 37.49
N TYR A 25 31.67 6.04 37.73
CA TYR A 25 30.92 4.77 37.74
C TYR A 25 29.85 4.75 38.82
N LYS A 26 30.20 5.18 40.06
CA LYS A 26 29.26 5.23 41.19
C LYS A 26 28.10 6.17 40.96
N LEU A 27 28.35 7.34 40.39
CA LEU A 27 27.29 8.32 40.10
C LEU A 27 26.35 7.81 39.03
N LEU A 28 26.88 7.20 37.97
CA LEU A 28 26.05 6.59 36.91
C LEU A 28 25.26 5.39 37.45
N ALA A 29 25.90 4.53 38.27
CA ALA A 29 25.24 3.39 38.91
C ALA A 29 24.02 3.81 39.73
N GLN A 30 24.13 4.90 40.53
CA GLN A 30 23.01 5.44 41.29
C GLN A 30 21.82 5.83 40.40
N LYS A 31 22.07 6.43 39.20
CA LYS A 31 21.03 6.81 38.25
C LYS A 31 20.36 5.60 37.64
N LEU A 32 21.13 4.61 37.18
CA LEU A 32 20.61 3.38 36.61
C LEU A 32 19.82 2.58 37.65
N TYR A 33 20.34 2.47 38.89
CA TYR A 33 19.62 1.87 40.01
C TYR A 33 18.28 2.56 40.30
N SER A 34 18.26 3.91 40.34
CA SER A 34 17.02 4.67 40.49
C SER A 34 16.02 4.38 39.36
N THR A 35 16.49 4.21 38.12
CA THR A 35 15.64 3.87 36.99
C THR A 35 15.06 2.45 37.13
N ILE A 36 15.87 1.47 37.52
CA ILE A 36 15.42 0.09 37.75
C ILE A 36 14.33 0.07 38.81
N ASN A 37 14.54 0.74 39.95
CA ASN A 37 13.57 0.80 41.04
C ASN A 37 12.26 1.51 40.68
N LYS A 38 12.32 2.52 39.80
CA LYS A 38 11.12 3.23 39.34
C LYS A 38 10.30 2.41 38.33
N ILE A 39 10.93 1.63 37.46
CA ILE A 39 10.27 0.77 36.45
C ILE A 39 9.83 -0.54 37.07
N TYR A 40 10.60 -1.04 38.05
CA TYR A 40 10.36 -2.30 38.71
C TYR A 40 10.23 -3.48 37.74
N PRO A 41 11.26 -3.74 36.89
CA PRO A 41 11.23 -4.80 35.89
C PRO A 41 11.34 -6.18 36.55
N ASN A 42 10.89 -7.21 35.84
CA ASN A 42 11.10 -8.61 36.23
C ASN A 42 12.47 -9.14 35.80
N TYR A 43 13.11 -8.49 34.83
CA TYR A 43 14.40 -8.86 34.31
C TYR A 43 15.13 -7.66 33.70
N VAL A 44 16.43 -7.58 33.83
CA VAL A 44 17.26 -6.50 33.26
C VAL A 44 18.28 -7.06 32.29
N VAL A 45 18.44 -6.45 31.12
CA VAL A 45 19.52 -6.72 30.19
C VAL A 45 20.42 -5.50 30.10
N PHE A 46 21.61 -5.63 30.65
CA PHE A 46 22.64 -4.58 30.59
C PHE A 46 23.46 -4.72 29.31
N PHE A 47 23.50 -3.70 28.49
CA PHE A 47 24.37 -3.62 27.32
C PHE A 47 25.60 -2.82 27.66
N ALA A 48 26.72 -3.50 27.81
CA ALA A 48 27.94 -2.92 28.36
C ALA A 48 29.18 -3.29 27.56
N SER A 49 30.16 -2.38 27.51
CA SER A 49 31.52 -2.69 27.10
C SER A 49 32.31 -3.21 28.31
N ASP A 50 33.48 -3.80 28.08
CA ASP A 50 34.34 -4.27 29.19
C ASP A 50 34.64 -3.20 30.23
N LYS A 51 34.82 -1.94 29.80
CA LYS A 51 35.04 -0.81 30.72
C LYS A 51 33.77 -0.47 31.51
N SER A 52 32.61 -0.51 30.91
CA SER A 52 31.37 -0.10 31.58
C SER A 52 30.76 -1.19 32.47
N LYS A 53 31.25 -2.43 32.41
CA LYS A 53 30.89 -3.50 33.37
C LYS A 53 31.21 -3.11 34.84
N HIS A 54 32.18 -2.23 35.05
CA HIS A 54 32.44 -1.71 36.39
C HIS A 54 31.27 -0.94 36.99
N THR A 55 30.48 -0.27 36.17
CA THR A 55 29.25 0.42 36.62
C THR A 55 28.22 -0.57 37.15
N ILE A 56 28.10 -1.76 36.54
CA ILE A 56 27.14 -2.80 36.96
C ILE A 56 27.48 -3.30 38.38
N LYS A 57 28.77 -3.51 38.70
CA LYS A 57 29.16 -3.90 40.04
C LYS A 57 28.71 -2.91 41.12
N TYR A 58 28.76 -1.61 40.84
CA TYR A 58 28.22 -0.62 41.76
C TYR A 58 26.69 -0.62 41.84
N ILE A 59 25.99 -1.09 40.81
CA ILE A 59 24.53 -1.31 40.88
C ILE A 59 24.23 -2.47 41.82
N GLU A 60 24.96 -3.60 41.71
CA GLU A 60 24.86 -4.73 42.64
C GLU A 60 25.11 -4.28 44.10
N GLU A 61 26.19 -3.53 44.37
CA GLU A 61 26.47 -2.97 45.71
C GLU A 61 25.34 -2.08 46.27
N LEU A 62 24.58 -1.39 45.36
CA LEU A 62 23.45 -0.58 45.80
C LEU A 62 22.25 -1.44 46.20
N PHE A 63 21.97 -2.54 45.48
CA PHE A 63 20.95 -3.51 45.86
C PHE A 63 21.29 -4.21 47.17
N GLU A 64 22.52 -4.70 47.33
CA GLU A 64 22.99 -5.32 48.57
C GLU A 64 22.85 -4.37 49.77
N ARG A 65 23.15 -3.08 49.60
CA ARG A 65 23.02 -2.08 50.67
C ARG A 65 21.57 -1.89 51.11
N ASP A 66 20.63 -2.00 50.14
CA ASP A 66 19.20 -1.86 50.41
C ASP A 66 18.56 -3.20 50.83
N HIS A 67 19.39 -4.24 51.09
CA HIS A 67 19.01 -5.60 51.51
C HIS A 67 18.22 -6.40 50.47
N ASP A 68 18.37 -6.08 49.19
CA ASP A 68 17.81 -6.82 48.07
C ASP A 68 18.92 -7.66 47.41
N GLU A 69 18.57 -8.87 46.98
CA GLU A 69 19.45 -9.68 46.13
C GLU A 69 19.22 -9.26 44.66
N PHE A 70 20.34 -9.13 43.90
CA PHE A 70 20.32 -8.83 42.47
C PHE A 70 21.37 -9.67 41.77
N ILE A 71 20.95 -10.81 41.22
CA ILE A 71 21.83 -11.94 40.86
C ILE A 71 21.91 -12.07 39.33
N GLU A 72 23.15 -12.12 38.80
CA GLU A 72 23.37 -12.41 37.38
C GLU A 72 22.84 -13.81 37.00
N GLY A 73 22.08 -13.89 35.93
CA GLY A 73 21.40 -15.11 35.45
C GLY A 73 19.98 -15.30 35.99
N GLU A 74 19.63 -14.65 37.15
CA GLU A 74 18.27 -14.69 37.70
C GLU A 74 17.50 -13.40 37.48
N ASP A 75 18.10 -12.24 37.87
CA ASP A 75 17.48 -10.93 37.82
C ASP A 75 17.96 -10.12 36.63
N TYR A 76 19.19 -10.37 36.19
CA TYR A 76 19.75 -9.69 35.03
C TYR A 76 20.76 -10.53 34.25
N GLN A 77 21.09 -10.04 33.04
CA GLN A 77 22.21 -10.53 32.22
C GLN A 77 23.02 -9.37 31.63
N ILE A 78 24.28 -9.64 31.29
CA ILE A 78 25.16 -8.69 30.61
C ILE A 78 25.32 -9.12 29.14
N ALA A 79 24.91 -8.25 28.23
CA ALA A 79 25.17 -8.35 26.79
C ALA A 79 26.42 -7.50 26.48
N ASN A 80 27.54 -8.13 26.11
CA ASN A 80 28.76 -7.43 25.79
C ASN A 80 28.70 -6.73 24.43
N ILE A 81 29.11 -5.46 24.38
CA ILE A 81 29.29 -4.70 23.13
C ILE A 81 30.78 -4.38 22.97
N GLU A 82 31.44 -5.02 22.01
CA GLU A 82 32.87 -4.80 21.75
C GLU A 82 33.11 -3.52 20.93
N ALA A 83 32.30 -3.30 19.89
CA ALA A 83 32.44 -2.18 18.97
C ALA A 83 31.40 -1.07 19.27
N ILE A 84 31.60 -0.34 20.37
CA ILE A 84 30.67 0.68 20.90
C ILE A 84 30.42 1.87 19.97
N ASP A 85 31.29 2.09 18.98
CA ASP A 85 31.20 3.16 17.98
C ASP A 85 30.75 2.66 16.60
N ASP A 86 30.49 1.36 16.48
CA ASP A 86 29.86 0.78 15.26
C ASP A 86 28.36 0.61 15.48
N PHE A 87 27.59 1.33 14.67
CA PHE A 87 26.13 1.34 14.74
C PHE A 87 25.52 -0.04 14.47
N ASN A 88 26.01 -0.73 13.42
CA ASN A 88 25.46 -2.02 13.04
C ASN A 88 25.78 -3.09 14.09
N ALA A 89 27.01 -3.12 14.57
CA ALA A 89 27.40 -4.04 15.63
C ALA A 89 26.57 -3.84 16.91
N CYS A 90 26.34 -2.59 17.31
CA CYS A 90 25.45 -2.30 18.44
C CYS A 90 24.01 -2.77 18.18
N PHE A 91 23.48 -2.48 16.98
CA PHE A 91 22.12 -2.87 16.59
C PHE A 91 21.94 -4.39 16.64
N GLU A 92 22.87 -5.16 16.07
CA GLU A 92 22.84 -6.63 16.05
C GLU A 92 22.83 -7.23 17.47
N VAL A 93 23.57 -6.65 18.41
CA VAL A 93 23.55 -7.10 19.81
C VAL A 93 22.19 -6.83 20.46
N PHE A 94 21.60 -5.65 20.25
CA PHE A 94 20.26 -5.33 20.77
C PHE A 94 19.19 -6.23 20.14
N GLU A 95 19.25 -6.42 18.83
CA GLU A 95 18.35 -7.29 18.09
C GLU A 95 18.39 -8.74 18.60
N SER A 96 19.61 -9.29 18.79
CA SER A 96 19.76 -10.66 19.27
C SER A 96 19.10 -10.89 20.64
N LYS A 97 19.14 -9.89 21.51
CA LYS A 97 18.50 -9.96 22.84
C LYS A 97 16.97 -9.78 22.77
N ILE A 98 16.46 -8.99 21.83
CA ILE A 98 15.03 -8.96 21.57
C ILE A 98 14.52 -10.32 21.10
N TRP A 99 15.25 -10.98 20.17
CA TRP A 99 14.90 -12.30 19.68
C TRP A 99 14.94 -13.35 20.81
N GLU A 100 15.95 -13.30 21.67
CA GLU A 100 16.05 -14.18 22.83
C GLU A 100 14.83 -14.06 23.75
N MET A 101 14.42 -12.83 24.08
CA MET A 101 13.27 -12.56 24.94
C MET A 101 11.92 -12.86 24.31
N ASP A 102 11.76 -12.59 23.02
CA ASP A 102 10.48 -12.81 22.31
C ASP A 102 10.25 -14.27 21.93
N TYR A 103 11.30 -15.06 21.62
CA TYR A 103 11.19 -16.40 21.04
C TYR A 103 11.78 -17.53 21.86
N GLN A 104 12.78 -17.29 22.72
CA GLN A 104 13.44 -18.36 23.49
C GLN A 104 12.91 -18.50 24.92
N SER A 105 12.19 -17.51 25.43
CA SER A 105 11.66 -17.51 26.81
C SER A 105 10.45 -18.43 27.03
N GLY A 106 10.11 -19.28 26.07
CA GLY A 106 8.99 -20.21 26.16
C GLY A 106 7.63 -19.52 26.31
N ASP A 107 6.88 -19.90 27.36
CA ASP A 107 5.56 -19.30 27.63
C ASP A 107 5.63 -17.88 28.27
N LYS A 108 6.82 -17.40 28.63
CA LYS A 108 7.02 -16.07 29.20
C LYS A 108 7.21 -15.04 28.09
N LYS A 109 6.21 -14.19 27.88
CA LYS A 109 6.31 -13.02 26.98
C LYS A 109 6.58 -11.79 27.80
N TYR A 110 7.77 -11.23 27.62
CA TYR A 110 8.15 -9.97 28.22
C TYR A 110 7.61 -8.78 27.43
N GLU A 111 7.22 -7.72 28.16
CA GLU A 111 7.08 -6.37 27.59
C GLU A 111 8.47 -5.73 27.68
N ILE A 112 9.10 -5.47 26.52
CA ILE A 112 10.47 -4.95 26.49
C ILE A 112 10.43 -3.43 26.49
N ILE A 113 11.06 -2.83 27.51
CA ILE A 113 11.28 -1.39 27.62
C ILE A 113 12.78 -1.14 27.41
N MET A 114 13.14 -0.23 26.50
CA MET A 114 14.53 0.05 26.12
C MET A 114 14.95 1.45 26.55
N ASP A 115 15.89 1.55 27.48
CA ASP A 115 16.47 2.80 27.96
C ASP A 115 17.73 3.16 27.14
N TYR A 116 17.61 4.17 26.27
CA TYR A 116 18.70 4.65 25.43
C TYR A 116 19.44 5.87 25.99
N THR A 117 19.27 6.16 27.30
CA THR A 117 19.82 7.39 27.93
C THR A 117 21.32 7.39 28.06
N SER A 118 21.90 6.25 28.42
CA SER A 118 23.33 6.09 28.73
C SER A 118 24.14 5.56 27.53
N GLY A 119 25.46 5.49 27.70
CA GLY A 119 26.40 4.97 26.73
C GLY A 119 26.87 6.00 25.68
N THR A 120 27.50 5.52 24.59
CA THR A 120 27.95 6.38 23.51
C THR A 120 26.73 6.86 22.67
N LYS A 121 26.94 7.94 21.91
CA LYS A 121 25.89 8.41 20.97
C LYS A 121 25.50 7.34 19.95
N THR A 122 26.47 6.53 19.54
CA THR A 122 26.25 5.42 18.59
C THR A 122 25.38 4.34 19.21
N MET A 123 25.68 3.91 20.43
CA MET A 123 24.86 2.94 21.17
C MET A 123 23.43 3.45 21.37
N SER A 124 23.28 4.71 21.83
CA SER A 124 21.94 5.31 22.05
C SER A 124 21.13 5.39 20.74
N ALA A 125 21.76 5.81 19.65
CA ALA A 125 21.12 5.89 18.34
C ALA A 125 20.71 4.50 17.80
N ALA A 126 21.61 3.51 17.95
CA ALA A 126 21.33 2.13 17.54
C ALA A 126 20.20 1.50 18.35
N MET A 127 20.17 1.71 19.70
CA MET A 127 19.09 1.22 20.55
C MET A 127 17.76 1.86 20.22
N ALA A 128 17.73 3.18 20.02
CA ALA A 128 16.51 3.87 19.61
C ALA A 128 15.99 3.37 18.26
N CYS A 129 16.89 3.16 17.30
CA CYS A 129 16.54 2.59 15.99
C CYS A 129 16.02 1.16 16.12
N CYS A 130 16.66 0.32 16.90
CA CYS A 130 16.26 -1.06 17.16
C CYS A 130 14.88 -1.14 17.82
N GLY A 131 14.63 -0.32 18.85
CA GLY A 131 13.34 -0.22 19.52
C GLY A 131 12.22 0.22 18.58
N MET A 132 12.51 1.19 17.70
CA MET A 132 11.57 1.59 16.64
C MET A 132 11.30 0.46 15.66
N PHE A 133 12.34 -0.24 15.19
CA PHE A 133 12.20 -1.32 14.20
C PHE A 133 11.36 -2.49 14.72
N TYR A 134 11.57 -2.87 16.00
CA TYR A 134 10.86 -3.97 16.65
C TYR A 134 9.61 -3.54 17.43
N SER A 135 9.19 -2.28 17.31
CA SER A 135 8.02 -1.73 18.02
C SER A 135 8.05 -1.95 19.53
N LYS A 136 9.22 -1.72 20.14
CA LYS A 136 9.41 -1.78 21.59
C LYS A 136 9.27 -0.40 22.23
N ASP A 137 8.90 -0.37 23.50
CA ASP A 137 8.78 0.89 24.23
C ASP A 137 10.18 1.50 24.47
N LEU A 138 10.33 2.77 24.11
CA LEU A 138 11.55 3.52 24.33
C LEU A 138 11.39 4.50 25.50
N ILE A 139 12.40 4.55 26.35
CA ILE A 139 12.47 5.53 27.42
C ILE A 139 13.78 6.30 27.39
N SER A 140 13.73 7.52 27.89
CA SER A 140 14.91 8.30 28.27
C SER A 140 14.73 8.88 29.67
N VAL A 141 15.83 8.99 30.40
CA VAL A 141 15.82 9.57 31.71
C VAL A 141 16.23 11.04 31.60
N GLY A 142 15.29 11.92 31.93
CA GLY A 142 15.48 13.37 32.09
C GLY A 142 15.62 13.76 33.56
N GLY A 143 15.81 15.05 33.84
CA GLY A 143 15.88 15.63 35.16
C GLY A 143 16.69 16.93 35.17
N ASP A 144 16.90 17.50 36.33
CA ASP A 144 17.72 18.70 36.47
C ASP A 144 19.19 18.40 36.13
N ARG A 145 19.82 19.28 35.35
CA ARG A 145 21.19 19.10 34.86
C ARG A 145 22.10 20.24 35.36
N ALA A 146 23.00 19.94 36.28
CA ALA A 146 23.96 20.91 36.76
C ALA A 146 25.27 20.94 35.95
N THR A 147 25.72 19.79 35.43
CA THR A 147 27.00 19.62 34.71
C THR A 147 26.88 18.83 33.43
N GLY A 148 25.70 18.93 32.74
CA GLY A 148 25.40 18.13 31.56
C GLY A 148 24.79 16.75 31.85
N GLU A 149 24.91 16.26 33.07
CA GLU A 149 24.27 15.04 33.59
C GLU A 149 23.06 15.33 34.45
N VAL A 150 22.11 14.40 34.47
CA VAL A 150 20.93 14.46 35.36
C VAL A 150 21.39 14.34 36.82
N SER A 151 20.95 15.25 37.67
CA SER A 151 21.27 15.25 39.12
C SER A 151 20.54 14.09 39.83
N ALA A 152 21.27 13.38 40.71
CA ALA A 152 20.69 12.25 41.44
C ALA A 152 19.45 12.66 42.24
N GLY A 153 18.39 11.88 42.17
CA GLY A 153 17.10 12.13 42.83
C GLY A 153 16.13 13.02 42.04
N THR A 154 16.55 13.56 40.91
CA THR A 154 15.67 14.37 40.02
C THR A 154 15.26 13.64 38.76
N GLU A 155 15.58 12.35 38.62
CA GLU A 155 15.34 11.55 37.44
C GLU A 155 13.86 11.44 37.13
N ILE A 156 13.50 11.77 35.89
CA ILE A 156 12.17 11.64 35.33
C ILE A 156 12.24 10.68 34.13
N ILE A 157 11.46 9.60 34.19
CA ILE A 157 11.38 8.65 33.10
C ILE A 157 10.41 9.20 32.05
N ASN A 158 10.92 9.43 30.83
CA ASN A 158 10.13 9.92 29.71
C ASN A 158 9.89 8.78 28.73
N TYR A 159 8.69 8.27 28.66
CA TYR A 159 8.26 7.36 27.62
C TYR A 159 8.15 8.10 26.27
N GLN A 160 8.76 7.54 25.23
CA GLN A 160 8.75 8.14 23.91
C GLN A 160 7.52 7.65 23.12
N ASN A 161 6.68 8.58 22.71
CA ASN A 161 5.55 8.23 21.85
C ASN A 161 6.00 8.13 20.40
N LEU A 162 6.23 6.89 19.95
CA LEU A 162 6.69 6.60 18.59
C LEU A 162 5.54 6.42 17.58
N TYR A 163 4.29 6.34 18.02
CA TYR A 163 3.14 6.09 17.14
C TYR A 163 3.07 7.07 15.97
N LYS A 164 3.32 8.36 16.22
CA LYS A 164 3.34 9.36 15.14
C LYS A 164 4.41 9.11 14.07
N ILE A 165 5.53 8.50 14.44
CA ILE A 165 6.60 8.14 13.52
C ILE A 165 6.18 6.91 12.71
N TYR A 166 5.62 5.89 13.36
CA TYR A 166 5.09 4.70 12.68
C TYR A 166 3.98 5.07 11.70
N ASP A 167 3.07 5.94 12.10
CA ASP A 167 1.99 6.41 11.23
C ASP A 167 2.52 7.15 9.99
N LYS A 168 3.60 7.93 10.11
CA LYS A 168 4.29 8.54 8.96
C LYS A 168 4.88 7.50 8.01
N PHE A 169 5.55 6.45 8.54
CA PHE A 169 6.03 5.35 7.70
C PHE A 169 4.88 4.59 7.05
N ALA A 170 3.79 4.36 7.77
CA ALA A 170 2.59 3.75 7.23
C ALA A 170 2.01 4.56 6.06
N LEU A 171 1.89 5.89 6.19
CA LEU A 171 1.43 6.78 5.12
C LEU A 171 2.35 6.75 3.89
N MET A 172 3.67 6.68 4.08
CA MET A 172 4.61 6.54 2.95
C MET A 172 4.38 5.20 2.21
N ARG A 173 4.18 4.10 2.94
CA ARG A 173 3.88 2.79 2.35
C ARG A 173 2.53 2.80 1.63
N ILE A 174 1.51 3.45 2.23
CA ILE A 174 0.18 3.60 1.61
C ILE A 174 0.30 4.31 0.27
N ARG A 175 1.06 5.41 0.16
CA ARG A 175 1.27 6.11 -1.12
C ARG A 175 1.87 5.19 -2.19
N ASN A 176 2.89 4.41 -1.82
CA ASN A 176 3.53 3.47 -2.75
C ASN A 176 2.57 2.36 -3.20
N TYR A 177 1.83 1.74 -2.28
CA TYR A 177 0.85 0.71 -2.60
C TYR A 177 -0.34 1.25 -3.39
N PHE A 178 -0.80 2.46 -3.06
CA PHE A 178 -1.87 3.13 -3.79
C PHE A 178 -1.50 3.36 -5.26
N ASN A 179 -0.30 3.90 -5.51
CA ASN A 179 0.20 4.12 -6.86
C ASN A 179 0.48 2.81 -7.63
N ALA A 180 0.73 1.71 -6.91
CA ALA A 180 0.85 0.36 -7.46
C ALA A 180 -0.51 -0.38 -7.54
N HIS A 181 -1.63 0.33 -7.38
CA HIS A 181 -2.99 -0.19 -7.45
C HIS A 181 -3.33 -1.28 -6.42
N ARG A 182 -2.56 -1.36 -5.32
CA ARG A 182 -2.76 -2.32 -4.22
C ARG A 182 -3.65 -1.74 -3.13
N PHE A 183 -4.86 -1.39 -3.51
CA PHE A 183 -5.78 -0.61 -2.65
C PHE A 183 -6.18 -1.33 -1.37
N MET A 184 -6.39 -2.64 -1.38
CA MET A 184 -6.72 -3.39 -0.16
C MET A 184 -5.55 -3.44 0.82
N SER A 185 -4.31 -3.56 0.33
CA SER A 185 -3.12 -3.44 1.20
C SER A 185 -3.03 -2.06 1.88
N CYS A 186 -3.52 -0.99 1.21
CA CYS A 186 -3.64 0.32 1.84
C CYS A 186 -4.68 0.32 2.96
N VAL A 187 -5.84 -0.32 2.76
CA VAL A 187 -6.89 -0.45 3.78
C VAL A 187 -6.37 -1.19 5.01
N ASP A 188 -5.63 -2.29 4.80
CA ASP A 188 -5.03 -3.06 5.90
C ASP A 188 -4.06 -2.20 6.71
N ILE A 189 -3.17 -1.45 6.06
CA ILE A 189 -2.22 -0.56 6.75
C ILE A 189 -2.94 0.58 7.48
N LEU A 190 -3.97 1.18 6.87
CA LEU A 190 -4.77 2.23 7.49
C LEU A 190 -5.43 1.76 8.79
N GLY A 191 -5.78 0.48 8.88
CA GLY A 191 -6.34 -0.11 10.10
C GLY A 191 -5.42 -0.02 11.31
N TYR A 192 -4.10 0.02 11.12
CA TYR A 192 -3.09 0.10 12.19
C TYR A 192 -2.69 1.54 12.57
N ILE A 193 -3.12 2.56 11.84
CA ILE A 193 -2.83 3.97 12.15
C ILE A 193 -3.56 4.37 13.44
N VAL A 194 -2.80 4.92 14.39
CA VAL A 194 -3.27 5.31 15.73
C VAL A 194 -3.49 6.81 15.85
N ASP A 195 -2.73 7.64 15.11
CA ASP A 195 -2.84 9.11 15.18
C ASP A 195 -4.22 9.57 14.72
N SER A 196 -5.01 10.07 15.66
CA SER A 196 -6.37 10.58 15.39
C SER A 196 -6.40 11.85 14.54
N SER A 197 -5.25 12.53 14.35
CA SER A 197 -5.14 13.69 13.45
C SER A 197 -5.15 13.28 11.97
N ILE A 198 -4.90 11.99 11.66
CA ILE A 198 -4.97 11.46 10.30
C ILE A 198 -6.41 11.05 10.00
N HIS A 199 -6.95 11.60 8.94
CA HIS A 199 -8.33 11.32 8.48
C HIS A 199 -8.40 9.96 7.77
N LYS A 200 -8.11 8.89 8.52
CA LYS A 200 -8.00 7.52 8.00
C LYS A 200 -9.27 7.02 7.33
N ASP A 201 -10.46 7.42 7.82
CA ASP A 201 -11.73 6.97 7.25
C ASP A 201 -11.90 7.48 5.80
N SER A 202 -11.55 8.73 5.55
CA SER A 202 -11.57 9.31 4.20
C SER A 202 -10.58 8.62 3.26
N LEU A 203 -9.37 8.28 3.75
CA LEU A 203 -8.38 7.50 3.00
C LEU A 203 -8.85 6.06 2.75
N MET A 204 -9.52 5.44 3.72
CA MET A 204 -10.13 4.11 3.55
C MET A 204 -11.22 4.13 2.48
N HIS A 205 -12.10 5.14 2.50
CA HIS A 205 -13.12 5.31 1.47
C HIS A 205 -12.51 5.48 0.08
N LEU A 206 -11.43 6.27 -0.04
CA LEU A 206 -10.70 6.42 -1.30
C LEU A 206 -10.15 5.08 -1.83
N CYS A 207 -9.48 4.33 -0.97
CA CYS A 207 -8.91 3.03 -1.34
C CYS A 207 -10.00 2.02 -1.74
N LYS A 208 -11.11 1.95 -0.98
CA LYS A 208 -12.25 1.09 -1.28
C LYS A 208 -12.96 1.51 -2.59
N ALA A 209 -13.05 2.81 -2.85
CA ALA A 209 -13.62 3.32 -4.09
C ALA A 209 -12.82 2.86 -5.32
N TYR A 210 -11.50 3.00 -5.27
CA TYR A 210 -10.66 2.59 -6.39
C TYR A 210 -10.57 1.07 -6.53
N TYR A 211 -10.59 0.32 -5.44
CA TYR A 211 -10.71 -1.14 -5.48
C TYR A 211 -12.00 -1.58 -6.19
N ALA A 212 -13.15 -1.02 -5.78
CA ALA A 212 -14.44 -1.32 -6.41
C ALA A 212 -14.45 -0.92 -7.90
N TRP A 213 -13.87 0.25 -8.23
CA TRP A 213 -13.79 0.68 -9.62
C TRP A 213 -12.89 -0.21 -10.48
N ASP A 214 -11.77 -0.66 -9.92
CA ASP A 214 -10.87 -1.61 -10.60
C ASP A 214 -11.55 -2.95 -10.90
N ASN A 215 -12.55 -3.31 -10.09
CA ASN A 215 -13.43 -4.47 -10.29
C ASN A 215 -14.72 -4.16 -11.11
N MET A 216 -14.84 -2.96 -11.68
CA MET A 216 -16.03 -2.52 -12.43
C MET A 216 -17.32 -2.43 -11.59
N GLU A 217 -17.22 -2.37 -10.27
CA GLU A 217 -18.33 -2.19 -9.33
C GLU A 217 -18.65 -0.69 -9.19
N PHE A 218 -19.14 -0.06 -10.26
CA PHE A 218 -19.24 1.39 -10.39
C PHE A 218 -20.12 2.06 -9.33
N GLU A 219 -21.21 1.43 -8.92
CA GLU A 219 -22.10 1.97 -7.87
C GLU A 219 -21.39 1.99 -6.51
N HIS A 220 -20.73 0.89 -6.14
CA HIS A 220 -19.94 0.80 -4.90
C HIS A 220 -18.80 1.80 -4.93
N ALA A 221 -18.08 1.90 -6.05
CA ALA A 221 -17.02 2.87 -6.24
C ALA A 221 -17.52 4.31 -6.05
N PHE A 222 -18.65 4.67 -6.67
CA PHE A 222 -19.22 6.00 -6.56
C PHE A 222 -19.67 6.32 -5.14
N ASN A 223 -20.32 5.38 -4.47
CA ASN A 223 -20.76 5.55 -3.08
C ASN A 223 -19.58 5.81 -2.14
N HIS A 224 -18.52 5.02 -2.24
CA HIS A 224 -17.31 5.26 -1.46
C HIS A 224 -16.64 6.59 -1.81
N LEU A 225 -16.53 6.93 -3.10
CA LEU A 225 -15.82 8.14 -3.51
C LEU A 225 -16.53 9.44 -3.08
N LYS A 226 -17.85 9.41 -2.92
CA LYS A 226 -18.62 10.55 -2.36
C LYS A 226 -18.31 10.84 -0.89
N GLU A 227 -17.95 9.81 -0.12
CA GLU A 227 -17.60 9.94 1.30
C GLU A 227 -16.19 10.50 1.51
N VAL A 228 -15.41 10.64 0.43
CA VAL A 228 -14.04 11.20 0.50
C VAL A 228 -14.09 12.71 0.63
N ASP A 229 -13.57 13.25 1.74
CA ASP A 229 -13.37 14.70 1.85
C ASP A 229 -12.14 15.13 1.04
N THR A 230 -12.40 15.64 -0.16
CA THR A 230 -11.35 16.10 -1.07
C THR A 230 -10.62 17.36 -0.61
N ASN A 231 -11.04 18.00 0.51
CA ASN A 231 -10.39 19.20 1.04
C ASN A 231 -9.29 18.88 2.05
N LEU A 232 -9.18 17.62 2.47
CA LEU A 232 -8.13 17.20 3.39
C LEU A 232 -6.74 17.51 2.85
N PHE A 233 -5.83 17.88 3.77
CA PHE A 233 -4.44 18.19 3.42
C PHE A 233 -3.73 16.98 2.78
N GLU A 234 -3.97 15.77 3.31
CA GLU A 234 -3.42 14.50 2.82
C GLU A 234 -3.79 14.21 1.36
N LEU A 235 -4.95 14.72 0.91
CA LEU A 235 -5.48 14.55 -0.44
C LEU A 235 -5.31 15.79 -1.34
N SER A 236 -4.61 16.82 -0.86
CA SER A 236 -4.46 18.09 -1.59
C SER A 236 -3.88 17.90 -2.99
N GLN A 237 -2.94 16.99 -3.17
CA GLN A 237 -2.32 16.66 -4.46
C GLN A 237 -3.30 15.96 -5.42
N LEU A 238 -4.24 15.18 -4.90
CA LEU A 238 -5.19 14.38 -5.68
C LEU A 238 -6.48 15.13 -6.02
N ARG A 239 -6.74 16.28 -5.38
CA ARG A 239 -8.03 16.99 -5.42
C ARG A 239 -8.58 17.18 -6.84
N GLY A 240 -7.72 17.58 -7.78
CA GLY A 240 -8.12 17.83 -9.16
C GLY A 240 -8.61 16.57 -9.86
N ASP A 241 -7.90 15.47 -9.69
CA ASP A 241 -8.21 14.20 -10.33
C ASP A 241 -9.38 13.51 -9.63
N LEU A 242 -9.46 13.59 -8.30
CA LEU A 242 -10.63 13.08 -7.56
C LEU A 242 -11.94 13.74 -8.01
N LYS A 243 -11.96 15.04 -8.27
CA LYS A 243 -13.15 15.71 -8.82
C LYS A 243 -13.55 15.20 -10.19
N LYS A 244 -12.57 14.89 -11.07
CA LYS A 244 -12.83 14.28 -12.39
C LYS A 244 -13.38 12.86 -12.21
N ASN A 245 -12.78 12.08 -11.30
CA ASN A 245 -13.19 10.72 -11.01
C ASN A 245 -14.62 10.64 -10.45
N ILE A 246 -14.98 11.53 -9.50
CA ILE A 246 -16.35 11.63 -8.97
C ILE A 246 -17.33 11.94 -10.10
N LYS A 247 -16.99 12.88 -10.99
CA LYS A 247 -17.83 13.23 -12.15
C LYS A 247 -17.99 12.03 -13.10
N ALA A 248 -16.90 11.33 -13.43
CA ALA A 248 -16.93 10.17 -14.32
C ALA A 248 -17.80 9.06 -13.76
N LEU A 249 -17.59 8.64 -12.49
CA LEU A 249 -18.43 7.64 -11.82
C LEU A 249 -19.89 8.11 -11.70
N GLY A 250 -20.11 9.37 -11.35
CA GLY A 250 -21.46 9.94 -11.31
C GLY A 250 -22.17 9.87 -12.65
N THR A 251 -21.44 10.03 -13.77
CA THR A 251 -21.97 9.86 -15.12
C THR A 251 -22.29 8.39 -15.40
N ILE A 252 -21.39 7.47 -15.06
CA ILE A 252 -21.63 6.02 -15.26
C ILE A 252 -22.88 5.56 -14.52
N VAL A 253 -23.06 6.03 -13.27
CA VAL A 253 -24.18 5.57 -12.43
C VAL A 253 -25.51 6.24 -12.80
N ASN A 254 -25.51 7.56 -13.10
CA ASN A 254 -26.73 8.37 -13.16
C ASN A 254 -27.08 8.92 -14.55
N ALA A 255 -26.25 8.73 -15.58
CA ALA A 255 -26.53 9.31 -16.90
C ALA A 255 -27.79 8.69 -17.53
N ARG A 256 -28.64 9.55 -18.10
CA ARG A 256 -29.80 9.14 -18.90
C ARG A 256 -29.40 8.67 -20.29
N SER A 257 -28.34 9.23 -20.87
CA SER A 257 -27.78 8.83 -22.15
C SER A 257 -26.98 7.53 -22.00
N LEU A 258 -27.49 6.47 -22.62
CA LEU A 258 -26.82 5.17 -22.65
C LEU A 258 -25.46 5.25 -23.37
N ASN A 259 -25.38 6.00 -24.45
CA ASN A 259 -24.14 6.19 -25.21
C ASN A 259 -23.07 6.84 -24.36
N LEU A 260 -23.38 7.97 -23.69
CA LEU A 260 -22.44 8.66 -22.82
C LEU A 260 -21.96 7.75 -21.66
N LYS A 261 -22.89 7.03 -21.01
CA LYS A 261 -22.57 6.03 -19.98
C LYS A 261 -21.59 4.99 -20.50
N ASN A 262 -21.88 4.42 -21.66
CA ASN A 262 -21.05 3.36 -22.25
C ASN A 262 -19.66 3.87 -22.67
N CYS A 263 -19.53 5.11 -23.12
CA CYS A 263 -18.24 5.72 -23.43
C CYS A 263 -17.35 5.87 -22.18
N TYR A 264 -17.92 6.25 -21.02
CA TYR A 264 -17.17 6.28 -19.76
C TYR A 264 -16.83 4.88 -19.24
N ILE A 265 -17.70 3.89 -19.43
CA ILE A 265 -17.41 2.49 -19.11
C ILE A 265 -16.27 1.99 -20.00
N LEU A 266 -16.31 2.25 -21.30
CA LEU A 266 -15.23 1.90 -22.23
C LEU A 266 -13.89 2.50 -21.79
N ALA A 267 -13.86 3.80 -21.49
CA ALA A 267 -12.68 4.48 -21.02
C ALA A 267 -12.16 3.86 -19.71
N SER A 268 -13.07 3.47 -18.80
CA SER A 268 -12.71 2.79 -17.55
C SER A 268 -12.06 1.43 -17.78
N ILE A 269 -12.57 0.63 -18.75
CA ILE A 269 -12.01 -0.68 -19.07
C ILE A 269 -10.65 -0.54 -19.74
N ILE A 270 -10.47 0.43 -20.65
CA ILE A 270 -9.17 0.73 -21.27
C ILE A 270 -8.15 1.12 -20.20
N ASN A 271 -8.48 2.05 -19.30
CA ASN A 271 -7.60 2.43 -18.20
C ASN A 271 -7.31 1.27 -17.23
N ASN A 272 -8.28 0.39 -17.01
CA ASN A 272 -8.06 -0.82 -16.21
C ASN A 272 -7.06 -1.77 -16.90
N SER A 273 -7.13 -1.91 -18.23
CA SER A 273 -6.15 -2.71 -18.97
C SER A 273 -4.73 -2.15 -18.83
N ILE A 274 -4.57 -0.82 -18.90
CA ILE A 274 -3.28 -0.16 -18.70
C ILE A 274 -2.74 -0.44 -17.29
N ARG A 275 -3.59 -0.34 -16.24
CA ARG A 275 -3.19 -0.68 -14.87
C ARG A 275 -2.75 -2.14 -14.73
N LYS A 276 -3.41 -3.09 -15.42
CA LYS A 276 -2.99 -4.50 -15.39
C LYS A 276 -1.65 -4.70 -16.10
N ALA A 277 -1.40 -3.98 -17.18
CA ALA A 277 -0.08 -4.00 -17.84
C ALA A 277 1.02 -3.38 -16.96
N ASP A 278 0.72 -2.32 -16.20
CA ASP A 278 1.64 -1.73 -15.22
C ASP A 278 1.97 -2.73 -14.07
N GLU A 279 1.07 -3.67 -13.78
CA GLU A 279 1.29 -4.79 -12.87
C GLU A 279 2.01 -6.00 -13.52
N TYR A 280 2.44 -5.90 -14.79
CA TYR A 280 3.04 -6.99 -15.59
C TYR A 280 2.07 -8.17 -15.84
N LYS A 281 0.76 -7.95 -15.77
CA LYS A 281 -0.31 -8.93 -15.99
C LYS A 281 -0.87 -8.78 -17.40
N TYR A 282 -0.07 -9.12 -18.41
CA TYR A 282 -0.41 -8.84 -19.81
C TYR A 282 -1.60 -9.64 -20.31
N ASP A 283 -1.79 -10.89 -19.88
CA ASP A 283 -2.97 -11.70 -20.21
C ASP A 283 -4.26 -11.03 -19.73
N ASP A 284 -4.25 -10.56 -18.47
CA ASP A 284 -5.35 -9.79 -17.88
C ASP A 284 -5.60 -8.48 -18.62
N ALA A 285 -4.54 -7.77 -18.99
CA ALA A 285 -4.60 -6.50 -19.71
C ALA A 285 -5.22 -6.69 -21.11
N ILE A 286 -4.74 -7.68 -21.86
CA ILE A 286 -5.21 -7.99 -23.21
C ILE A 286 -6.68 -8.49 -23.19
N ALA A 287 -7.07 -9.28 -22.19
CA ALA A 287 -8.47 -9.68 -22.05
C ALA A 287 -9.42 -8.47 -21.91
N ARG A 288 -8.99 -7.42 -21.19
CA ARG A 288 -9.73 -6.15 -21.07
C ARG A 288 -9.73 -5.33 -22.35
N LEU A 289 -8.62 -5.30 -23.08
CA LEU A 289 -8.57 -4.67 -24.39
C LEU A 289 -9.50 -5.37 -25.38
N TYR A 290 -9.53 -6.71 -25.37
CA TYR A 290 -10.46 -7.47 -26.19
C TYR A 290 -11.92 -7.12 -25.84
N ARG A 291 -12.25 -7.04 -24.54
CA ARG A 291 -13.59 -6.58 -24.11
C ARG A 291 -13.90 -5.15 -24.53
N SER A 292 -12.89 -4.26 -24.48
CA SER A 292 -13.03 -2.88 -24.97
C SER A 292 -13.32 -2.84 -26.47
N PHE A 293 -12.67 -3.69 -27.23
CA PHE A 293 -12.86 -3.80 -28.67
C PHE A 293 -14.27 -4.28 -29.03
N GLU A 294 -14.78 -5.31 -28.34
CA GLU A 294 -16.17 -5.73 -28.46
C GLU A 294 -17.15 -4.61 -28.08
N LEU A 295 -16.89 -3.90 -26.99
CA LEU A 295 -17.77 -2.85 -26.50
C LEU A 295 -17.85 -1.67 -27.47
N ILE A 296 -16.77 -1.34 -28.19
CA ILE A 296 -16.77 -0.31 -29.23
C ILE A 296 -17.80 -0.65 -30.32
N ALA A 297 -17.78 -1.89 -30.84
CA ALA A 297 -18.75 -2.33 -31.85
C ALA A 297 -20.17 -2.32 -31.29
N GLN A 298 -20.37 -2.81 -30.06
CA GLN A 298 -21.68 -2.84 -29.39
C GLN A 298 -22.26 -1.43 -29.16
N ILE A 299 -21.44 -0.46 -28.77
CA ILE A 299 -21.87 0.95 -28.63
C ILE A 299 -22.32 1.50 -30.00
N LYS A 300 -21.58 1.20 -31.04
CA LYS A 300 -21.94 1.66 -32.40
C LYS A 300 -23.22 1.03 -32.88
N LEU A 301 -23.38 -0.28 -32.72
CA LEU A 301 -24.64 -1.00 -33.10
C LEU A 301 -25.83 -0.49 -32.30
N SER A 302 -25.63 -0.08 -31.03
CA SER A 302 -26.71 0.49 -30.22
C SER A 302 -27.27 1.80 -30.78
N ASN A 303 -26.51 2.56 -31.59
CA ASN A 303 -27.00 3.75 -32.29
C ASN A 303 -28.00 3.41 -33.42
N TYR A 304 -27.98 2.16 -33.89
CA TYR A 304 -28.95 1.60 -34.84
C TYR A 304 -30.05 0.80 -34.11
N ASN A 305 -30.16 0.90 -32.79
CA ASN A 305 -31.05 0.12 -31.93
C ASN A 305 -30.79 -1.40 -31.98
N ILE A 306 -29.58 -1.83 -32.33
CA ILE A 306 -29.21 -3.24 -32.45
C ILE A 306 -28.41 -3.65 -31.20
N LYS A 307 -28.78 -4.80 -30.62
CA LYS A 307 -28.07 -5.43 -29.48
C LYS A 307 -27.43 -6.73 -29.94
N SER A 308 -26.12 -6.84 -29.97
CA SER A 308 -25.36 -8.06 -30.37
C SER A 308 -25.76 -9.33 -29.62
N SER A 309 -26.27 -9.19 -28.39
CA SER A 309 -26.69 -10.32 -27.55
C SER A 309 -28.10 -10.79 -27.76
N ASP A 310 -28.92 -10.03 -28.53
CA ASP A 310 -30.32 -10.33 -28.80
C ASP A 310 -30.79 -9.48 -29.97
N ILE A 311 -30.48 -9.94 -31.20
CA ILE A 311 -30.75 -9.19 -32.42
C ILE A 311 -32.21 -9.40 -32.81
N ASP A 312 -32.92 -8.29 -33.01
CA ASP A 312 -34.27 -8.26 -33.59
C ASP A 312 -34.19 -8.10 -35.12
N VAL A 313 -34.65 -9.08 -35.84
CA VAL A 313 -34.64 -9.09 -37.31
C VAL A 313 -35.46 -7.93 -37.89
N SER A 314 -36.53 -7.49 -37.21
CA SER A 314 -37.30 -6.33 -37.65
C SER A 314 -36.49 -5.04 -37.68
N VAL A 315 -35.63 -4.86 -36.67
CA VAL A 315 -34.69 -3.71 -36.59
C VAL A 315 -33.63 -3.77 -37.70
N LEU A 316 -33.18 -4.98 -38.10
CA LEU A 316 -32.24 -5.13 -39.22
C LEU A 316 -32.90 -4.71 -40.54
N LEU A 317 -34.14 -5.12 -40.76
CA LEU A 317 -34.91 -4.75 -41.95
C LEU A 317 -35.17 -3.22 -42.02
N GLU A 318 -35.50 -2.60 -40.88
CA GLU A 318 -35.67 -1.14 -40.78
C GLU A 318 -34.36 -0.38 -41.13
N ASN A 319 -33.21 -0.96 -40.81
CA ASN A 319 -31.90 -0.41 -41.14
C ASN A 319 -31.38 -0.83 -42.52
N ASN A 320 -32.21 -1.44 -43.38
CA ASN A 320 -31.90 -1.89 -44.74
C ASN A 320 -30.71 -2.89 -44.81
N VAL A 321 -30.54 -3.75 -43.82
CA VAL A 321 -29.56 -4.85 -43.86
C VAL A 321 -29.99 -5.85 -44.94
N SER A 322 -29.03 -6.36 -45.73
CA SER A 322 -29.31 -7.28 -46.81
C SER A 322 -29.94 -8.60 -46.32
N LYS A 323 -30.89 -9.13 -47.11
CA LYS A 323 -31.57 -10.39 -46.74
C LYS A 323 -30.59 -11.55 -46.61
N ASP A 324 -29.59 -11.64 -47.49
CA ASP A 324 -28.57 -12.67 -47.45
C ASP A 324 -27.76 -12.64 -46.16
N PHE A 325 -27.51 -11.42 -45.63
CA PHE A 325 -26.83 -11.26 -44.36
C PHE A 325 -27.74 -11.65 -43.19
N ILE A 326 -29.03 -11.28 -43.23
CA ILE A 326 -30.00 -11.69 -42.20
C ILE A 326 -30.12 -13.22 -42.17
N ASP A 327 -30.23 -13.89 -43.32
CA ASP A 327 -30.27 -15.37 -43.40
C ASP A 327 -29.00 -16.02 -42.84
N THR A 328 -27.87 -15.31 -42.91
CA THR A 328 -26.62 -15.75 -42.28
C THR A 328 -26.65 -15.60 -40.76
N LEU A 329 -27.24 -14.52 -40.26
CA LEU A 329 -27.39 -14.30 -38.80
C LEU A 329 -28.41 -15.28 -38.20
N GLU A 330 -29.49 -15.61 -38.91
CA GLU A 330 -30.49 -16.58 -38.43
C GLU A 330 -29.90 -17.98 -38.20
N LYS A 331 -28.82 -18.34 -38.90
CA LYS A 331 -28.06 -19.59 -38.64
C LYS A 331 -27.34 -19.63 -37.29
N THR A 332 -27.17 -18.47 -36.65
CA THR A 332 -26.61 -18.36 -35.31
C THR A 332 -27.66 -18.36 -34.19
N LEU A 333 -28.92 -18.71 -34.53
CA LEU A 333 -30.02 -18.76 -33.58
C LEU A 333 -29.79 -19.84 -32.53
N GLU A 334 -29.65 -19.42 -31.28
CA GLU A 334 -29.52 -20.28 -30.08
C GLU A 334 -30.56 -19.84 -29.05
N ASP A 335 -31.32 -20.80 -28.51
CA ASP A 335 -32.35 -20.55 -27.49
C ASP A 335 -33.36 -19.44 -27.89
N GLY A 336 -33.69 -19.36 -29.17
CA GLY A 336 -34.63 -18.37 -29.71
C GLY A 336 -34.06 -16.95 -29.83
N LYS A 337 -32.74 -16.78 -29.69
CA LYS A 337 -32.04 -15.50 -29.79
C LYS A 337 -30.90 -15.56 -30.80
N ILE A 338 -30.81 -14.54 -31.64
CA ILE A 338 -29.64 -14.34 -32.50
C ILE A 338 -28.57 -13.59 -31.70
N ARG A 339 -27.43 -14.27 -31.45
CA ARG A 339 -26.27 -13.70 -30.76
C ARG A 339 -25.09 -13.72 -31.69
N ILE A 340 -24.38 -12.60 -31.73
CA ILE A 340 -23.19 -12.47 -32.57
C ILE A 340 -21.98 -12.05 -31.73
N GLY A 341 -20.81 -12.50 -32.18
CA GLY A 341 -19.54 -12.12 -31.59
C GLY A 341 -18.84 -11.03 -32.38
N LEU A 342 -17.68 -10.64 -31.93
CA LEU A 342 -16.86 -9.51 -32.39
C LEU A 342 -16.78 -9.40 -33.93
N THR A 343 -16.41 -10.48 -34.61
CA THR A 343 -16.26 -10.48 -36.10
C THR A 343 -17.57 -10.14 -36.79
N MET A 344 -18.68 -10.75 -36.34
CA MET A 344 -19.98 -10.50 -36.88
C MET A 344 -20.52 -9.11 -36.56
N ASP A 345 -20.18 -8.54 -35.39
CA ASP A 345 -20.48 -7.15 -35.03
C ASP A 345 -19.90 -6.18 -36.08
N PHE A 346 -18.63 -6.34 -36.44
CA PHE A 346 -18.00 -5.50 -37.47
C PHE A 346 -18.49 -5.77 -38.88
N LEU A 347 -18.86 -7.01 -39.22
CA LEU A 347 -19.50 -7.33 -40.49
C LEU A 347 -20.90 -6.69 -40.60
N LEU A 348 -21.66 -6.67 -39.49
CA LEU A 348 -22.94 -5.99 -39.42
C LEU A 348 -22.80 -4.47 -39.56
N LEU A 349 -21.80 -3.88 -38.89
CA LEU A 349 -21.46 -2.46 -39.07
C LEU A 349 -21.10 -2.15 -40.55
N ASN A 350 -20.49 -3.13 -41.25
CA ASN A 350 -20.23 -3.04 -42.67
C ASN A 350 -21.52 -3.00 -43.50
N GLU A 351 -22.47 -3.89 -43.24
CA GLU A 351 -23.77 -3.89 -43.88
C GLU A 351 -24.54 -2.58 -43.68
N LEU A 352 -24.43 -2.01 -42.47
CA LEU A 352 -25.01 -0.73 -42.09
C LEU A 352 -24.30 0.49 -42.70
N GLY A 353 -23.17 0.29 -43.40
CA GLY A 353 -22.39 1.37 -44.01
C GLY A 353 -21.68 2.27 -43.00
N ASP A 354 -21.41 1.79 -41.77
CA ASP A 354 -20.78 2.57 -40.71
C ASP A 354 -19.29 2.84 -40.96
N ASP A 355 -18.83 4.02 -40.58
CA ASP A 355 -17.45 4.45 -40.82
C ASP A 355 -16.39 3.64 -40.05
N LEU A 356 -16.72 2.99 -38.94
CA LEU A 356 -15.79 2.11 -38.21
C LEU A 356 -15.35 0.90 -39.02
N ARG A 357 -16.17 0.47 -39.99
CA ARG A 357 -15.82 -0.57 -40.95
C ARG A 357 -14.51 -0.30 -41.67
N LYS A 358 -14.29 0.93 -42.14
CA LYS A 358 -13.06 1.26 -42.91
C LYS A 358 -11.81 0.91 -42.11
N TYR A 359 -11.79 1.30 -40.84
CA TYR A 359 -10.66 1.00 -39.95
C TYR A 359 -10.49 -0.51 -39.75
N TYR A 360 -11.60 -1.23 -39.54
CA TYR A 360 -11.56 -2.69 -39.36
C TYR A 360 -10.97 -3.39 -40.59
N VAL A 361 -11.43 -3.05 -41.79
CA VAL A 361 -10.96 -3.64 -43.06
C VAL A 361 -9.47 -3.30 -43.30
N GLU A 362 -9.04 -2.05 -43.07
CA GLU A 362 -7.66 -1.61 -43.24
C GLU A 362 -6.71 -2.32 -42.26
N ASN A 363 -7.20 -2.71 -41.09
CA ASN A 363 -6.42 -3.37 -40.04
C ASN A 363 -6.80 -4.84 -39.82
N GLU A 364 -7.52 -5.46 -40.71
CA GLU A 364 -8.11 -6.80 -40.54
C GLU A 364 -7.09 -7.86 -40.17
N ASN A 365 -5.94 -7.89 -40.82
CA ASN A 365 -4.88 -8.86 -40.52
C ASN A 365 -4.25 -8.64 -39.14
N LYS A 366 -4.02 -7.38 -38.77
CA LYS A 366 -3.51 -7.02 -37.43
C LYS A 366 -4.51 -7.47 -36.36
N ILE A 367 -5.80 -7.14 -36.53
CA ILE A 367 -6.87 -7.50 -35.62
C ILE A 367 -7.03 -9.01 -35.48
N LYS A 368 -7.03 -9.76 -36.60
CA LYS A 368 -7.13 -11.23 -36.60
C LYS A 368 -5.96 -11.87 -35.82
N ASN A 369 -4.71 -11.42 -36.07
CA ASN A 369 -3.54 -11.93 -35.36
C ASN A 369 -3.64 -11.68 -33.85
N MET A 370 -4.05 -10.48 -33.44
CA MET A 370 -4.23 -10.12 -32.03
C MET A 370 -5.32 -10.94 -31.36
N THR A 371 -6.45 -11.12 -32.04
CA THR A 371 -7.56 -11.96 -31.55
C THR A 371 -7.12 -13.42 -31.40
N GLN A 372 -6.33 -13.94 -32.36
CA GLN A 372 -5.80 -15.30 -32.30
C GLN A 372 -4.82 -15.47 -31.14
N LYS A 373 -3.89 -14.54 -30.94
CA LYS A 373 -2.98 -14.54 -29.77
C LYS A 373 -3.76 -14.56 -28.47
N ARG A 374 -4.77 -13.69 -28.33
CA ARG A 374 -5.66 -13.67 -27.15
C ARG A 374 -6.37 -15.01 -26.96
N ASN A 375 -6.88 -15.64 -28.05
CA ASN A 375 -7.57 -16.92 -27.96
C ASN A 375 -6.64 -18.07 -27.53
N ASN A 376 -5.36 -17.97 -27.83
CA ASN A 376 -4.33 -18.93 -27.40
C ASN A 376 -3.83 -18.68 -25.96
N SER A 377 -4.26 -17.60 -25.31
CA SER A 377 -3.83 -17.26 -23.95
C SER A 377 -4.55 -18.06 -22.87
N ILE A 378 -3.97 -18.08 -21.66
CA ILE A 378 -4.49 -18.81 -20.49
C ILE A 378 -5.88 -18.33 -20.05
N LEU A 379 -6.25 -17.08 -20.36
CA LEU A 379 -7.57 -16.52 -20.04
C LEU A 379 -8.61 -16.80 -21.16
N ALA A 380 -8.28 -17.61 -22.14
CA ALA A 380 -9.19 -18.07 -23.17
C ALA A 380 -9.13 -19.60 -23.33
N HIS A 381 -8.53 -20.11 -24.40
CA HIS A 381 -8.58 -21.53 -24.74
C HIS A 381 -7.19 -22.16 -24.90
N GLY A 382 -6.12 -21.42 -24.65
CA GLY A 382 -4.73 -21.86 -24.81
C GLY A 382 -3.90 -21.72 -23.53
N LEU A 383 -2.58 -21.82 -23.69
CA LEU A 383 -1.60 -21.74 -22.58
C LEU A 383 -0.46 -20.76 -22.92
N ASP A 384 -0.56 -20.00 -24.00
CA ASP A 384 0.47 -19.06 -24.43
C ASP A 384 0.43 -17.81 -23.52
N SER A 385 1.58 -17.39 -23.01
CA SER A 385 1.71 -16.14 -22.28
C SER A 385 1.75 -14.95 -23.24
N GLN A 386 1.15 -13.84 -22.83
CA GLN A 386 1.19 -12.59 -23.58
C GLN A 386 2.37 -11.72 -23.13
N SER A 387 2.89 -10.88 -24.06
CA SER A 387 4.01 -9.99 -23.82
C SER A 387 3.56 -8.52 -23.71
N ARG A 388 4.52 -7.65 -23.31
CA ARG A 388 4.32 -6.20 -23.33
C ARG A 388 4.06 -5.69 -24.75
N ASP A 389 4.80 -6.19 -25.74
CA ASP A 389 4.64 -5.76 -27.12
C ASP A 389 3.25 -6.13 -27.67
N ASP A 390 2.75 -7.33 -27.34
CA ASP A 390 1.38 -7.75 -27.70
C ASP A 390 0.32 -6.82 -27.09
N PHE A 391 0.53 -6.39 -25.86
CA PHE A 391 -0.35 -5.43 -25.21
C PHE A 391 -0.29 -4.06 -25.87
N ASP A 392 0.89 -3.52 -26.11
CA ASP A 392 1.08 -2.17 -26.68
C ASP A 392 0.49 -2.10 -28.11
N ASP A 393 0.71 -3.13 -28.92
CA ASP A 393 0.09 -3.26 -30.24
C ASP A 393 -1.44 -3.26 -30.20
N PHE A 394 -2.02 -3.99 -29.23
CA PHE A 394 -3.47 -4.06 -29.08
C PHE A 394 -4.06 -2.76 -28.54
N LEU A 395 -3.39 -2.15 -27.58
CA LEU A 395 -3.79 -0.87 -27.00
C LEU A 395 -3.88 0.22 -28.07
N GLU A 396 -2.91 0.30 -28.98
CA GLU A 396 -2.91 1.25 -30.09
C GLU A 396 -4.19 1.12 -30.92
N VAL A 397 -4.53 -0.09 -31.34
CA VAL A 397 -5.73 -0.36 -32.17
C VAL A 397 -7.01 0.01 -31.42
N VAL A 398 -7.11 -0.36 -30.14
CA VAL A 398 -8.30 -0.06 -29.33
C VAL A 398 -8.45 1.45 -29.11
N LEU A 399 -7.36 2.16 -28.84
CA LEU A 399 -7.39 3.62 -28.67
C LEU A 399 -7.80 4.35 -29.95
N ASP A 400 -7.30 3.91 -31.12
CA ASP A 400 -7.67 4.52 -32.38
C ASP A 400 -9.14 4.31 -32.72
N LEU A 401 -9.66 3.11 -32.52
CA LEU A 401 -11.09 2.83 -32.69
C LEU A 401 -11.96 3.61 -31.70
N ALA A 402 -11.55 3.68 -30.43
CA ALA A 402 -12.27 4.41 -29.40
C ALA A 402 -12.35 5.91 -29.72
N ARG A 403 -11.27 6.51 -30.27
CA ARG A 403 -11.27 7.91 -30.74
C ARG A 403 -12.17 8.13 -31.97
N LYS A 404 -12.30 7.12 -32.82
CA LYS A 404 -13.25 7.16 -33.96
C LYS A 404 -14.70 6.97 -33.52
N LEU A 405 -14.91 6.23 -32.41
CA LEU A 405 -16.24 6.05 -31.83
C LEU A 405 -16.79 7.39 -31.29
N ASP A 406 -15.97 8.12 -30.52
CA ASP A 406 -16.36 9.40 -29.93
C ASP A 406 -15.17 10.39 -29.88
N LYS A 407 -15.38 11.60 -30.37
CA LYS A 407 -14.36 12.67 -30.39
C LYS A 407 -13.88 13.10 -29.01
N ASP A 408 -14.72 12.91 -27.99
CA ASP A 408 -14.40 13.27 -26.60
C ASP A 408 -13.71 12.12 -25.84
N MET A 409 -13.36 11.01 -26.50
CA MET A 409 -12.79 9.81 -25.86
C MET A 409 -11.52 10.13 -25.05
N ASN A 410 -10.62 10.96 -25.56
CA ASN A 410 -9.43 11.36 -24.81
C ASN A 410 -9.75 12.05 -23.47
N LYS A 411 -10.85 12.81 -23.42
CA LYS A 411 -11.35 13.44 -22.20
C LYS A 411 -11.91 12.38 -21.24
N PHE A 412 -12.69 11.42 -21.75
CA PHE A 412 -13.24 10.33 -20.93
C PHE A 412 -12.13 9.46 -20.34
N LEU A 413 -11.09 9.13 -21.12
CA LEU A 413 -9.90 8.43 -20.65
C LEU A 413 -9.22 9.19 -19.51
N LYS A 414 -9.02 10.50 -19.68
CA LYS A 414 -8.41 11.34 -18.64
C LYS A 414 -9.27 11.49 -17.38
N GLU A 415 -10.60 11.54 -17.52
CA GLU A 415 -11.52 11.66 -16.39
C GLU A 415 -11.71 10.34 -15.63
N THR A 416 -11.37 9.19 -16.25
CA THR A 416 -11.40 7.84 -15.65
C THR A 416 -10.03 7.31 -15.26
N GLU A 417 -8.97 8.08 -15.47
CA GLU A 417 -7.63 7.76 -14.96
C GLU A 417 -7.61 7.94 -13.43
N PHE A 418 -7.05 6.96 -12.73
CA PHE A 418 -6.95 7.03 -11.27
C PHE A 418 -5.94 8.09 -10.85
N ALA A 419 -6.28 8.85 -9.82
CA ALA A 419 -5.36 9.79 -9.20
C ALA A 419 -4.14 9.04 -8.62
N LYS A 420 -2.96 9.66 -8.72
CA LYS A 420 -1.70 9.11 -8.18
C LYS A 420 -1.05 10.14 -7.26
N PHE A 421 -0.51 9.67 -6.15
CA PHE A 421 0.31 10.49 -5.27
C PHE A 421 1.65 10.80 -5.96
N ASP A 422 2.11 12.04 -5.88
CA ASP A 422 3.48 12.39 -6.25
C ASP A 422 4.45 11.72 -5.28
N ILE A 423 5.29 10.80 -5.79
CA ILE A 423 6.29 10.09 -4.97
C ILE A 423 7.51 10.96 -4.72
N VAL A 424 7.67 12.03 -5.47
CA VAL A 424 8.76 12.99 -5.23
C VAL A 424 8.49 13.63 -3.86
N LEU A 425 9.12 13.05 -2.84
CA LEU A 425 9.39 13.76 -1.59
C LEU A 425 10.11 15.05 -1.99
N LYS A 426 9.37 16.12 -2.24
CA LYS A 426 9.92 17.43 -1.99
C LYS A 426 10.19 17.45 -0.49
N MET A 427 11.40 17.07 -0.10
CA MET A 427 12.02 17.53 1.13
C MET A 427 12.05 19.05 0.96
N ASN A 428 10.94 19.71 1.26
CA ASN A 428 10.90 21.15 1.35
C ASN A 428 11.78 21.51 2.54
N GLN A 429 12.83 22.21 2.18
CA GLN A 429 13.77 22.97 2.97
C GLN A 429 13.13 23.70 4.15
#